data_d6931a7ffdd4a88d0e7ed8e7a5a03156
#
_entry.id   d6931a7ffdd4a88d0e7ed8e7a5a03156
#
_cell.length_a   1.000
_cell.length_b   1.000
_cell.length_c   1.000
_cell.angle_alpha   90.00
_cell.angle_beta   90.00
_cell.angle_gamma   90.00
#
_symmetry.space_group_name_H-M   'P 1'
#
loop_
_entity.id
_entity.type
_entity.pdbx_description
1 polymer ?
#
loop_
_entity_poly.entity_id
_entity_poly.type
_entity_poly.pdbx_seq_one_letter_code
_entity_poly.pdbx_strand_id
1 'polypeptide(L)'
;ENIHIISIVGRYLEHSRIYIFGQGERARYYIGSADWMTRSTLRRVEIAAPVTAPALKARLQHIFDTMLADNCNARVQQPDGSYVRRMPGADAVDCQAQFYEEAYQANVHSSLK
;
A
#
# COMPACT_ATOMS: atom_id res chain seq x y z
N GLU A 1 4.21 -21.61 3.21
CA GLU A 1 5.31 -20.78 2.83
C GLU A 1 5.09 -19.34 3.26
N ASN A 2 6.17 -18.60 3.46
CA ASN A 2 6.13 -17.41 4.32
C ASN A 2 6.06 -16.08 3.53
N ILE A 3 5.94 -16.13 2.20
CA ILE A 3 5.88 -14.94 1.35
C ILE A 3 4.54 -14.91 0.61
N HIS A 4 3.82 -13.81 0.76
CA HIS A 4 2.57 -13.56 0.05
C HIS A 4 2.74 -12.34 -0.85
N ILE A 5 2.54 -12.53 -2.15
CA ILE A 5 2.64 -11.47 -3.14
C ILE A 5 1.27 -11.22 -3.76
N ILE A 6 0.86 -9.96 -3.73
CA ILE A 6 -0.34 -9.49 -4.43
C ILE A 6 0.05 -8.38 -5.41
N SER A 7 -0.64 -8.31 -6.52
CA SER A 7 -0.55 -7.21 -7.49
C SER A 7 -1.91 -6.56 -7.64
N ILE A 8 -1.95 -5.25 -7.52
CA ILE A 8 -3.16 -4.46 -7.72
C ILE A 8 -3.05 -3.78 -9.07
N VAL A 9 -3.96 -4.12 -10.00
CA VAL A 9 -4.02 -3.53 -11.33
C VAL A 9 -5.28 -2.70 -11.44
N GLY A 10 -5.17 -1.45 -11.05
CA GLY A 10 -6.28 -0.50 -10.98
C GLY A 10 -6.19 0.60 -12.02
N ARG A 11 -6.98 1.64 -11.82
CA ARG A 11 -7.09 2.79 -12.72
C ARG A 11 -5.86 3.71 -12.67
N TYR A 12 -5.24 3.82 -11.49
CA TYR A 12 -4.14 4.75 -11.23
C TYR A 12 -2.83 3.99 -11.11
N LEU A 13 -1.75 4.61 -11.59
CA LEU A 13 -0.40 4.14 -11.33
C LEU A 13 -0.02 4.51 -9.89
N GLU A 14 0.23 3.51 -9.07
CA GLU A 14 0.56 3.67 -7.66
C GLU A 14 2.07 3.71 -7.45
N HIS A 15 2.55 4.75 -6.77
CA HIS A 15 3.97 4.96 -6.48
C HIS A 15 4.30 4.91 -4.98
N SER A 16 3.36 4.51 -4.14
CA SER A 16 3.59 4.40 -2.71
C SER A 16 4.64 3.32 -2.42
N ARG A 17 5.65 3.68 -1.62
CA ARG A 17 6.69 2.78 -1.15
C ARG A 17 6.74 2.87 0.35
N ILE A 18 6.08 1.92 0.99
CA ILE A 18 5.93 1.82 2.44
C ILE A 18 6.59 0.52 2.88
N TYR A 19 7.43 0.62 3.89
CA TYR A 19 8.11 -0.53 4.49
C TYR A 19 7.69 -0.63 5.96
N ILE A 20 7.20 -1.79 6.36
CA ILE A 20 6.76 -2.06 7.73
C ILE A 20 7.51 -3.29 8.23
N PHE A 21 8.28 -3.13 9.28
CA PHE A 21 9.05 -4.19 9.93
C PHE A 21 8.50 -4.44 11.33
N GLY A 22 8.12 -5.68 11.62
CA GLY A 22 7.53 -6.09 12.89
C GLY A 22 6.02 -5.90 12.93
N GLN A 23 5.45 -6.07 14.11
CA GLN A 23 4.01 -6.02 14.34
C GLN A 23 3.67 -5.25 15.61
N GLY A 24 2.45 -4.71 15.66
CA GLY A 24 1.91 -4.01 16.82
C GLY A 24 2.77 -2.81 17.24
N GLU A 25 3.00 -2.66 18.53
CA GLU A 25 3.78 -1.54 19.09
C GLU A 25 5.26 -1.54 18.69
N ARG A 26 5.79 -2.69 18.30
CA ARG A 26 7.18 -2.85 17.85
C ARG A 26 7.36 -2.59 16.36
N ALA A 27 6.29 -2.33 15.62
CA ALA A 27 6.36 -2.08 14.20
C ALA A 27 7.13 -0.77 13.91
N ARG A 28 8.05 -0.85 12.95
CA ARG A 28 8.81 0.29 12.44
C ARG A 28 8.39 0.58 11.01
N TYR A 29 8.10 1.84 10.74
CA TYR A 29 7.56 2.32 9.48
C TYR A 29 8.57 3.20 8.78
N TYR A 30 8.72 2.97 7.47
CA TYR A 30 9.55 3.79 6.58
C TYR A 30 8.78 4.11 5.32
N ILE A 31 9.03 5.29 4.78
CA ILE A 31 8.66 5.65 3.43
C ILE A 31 9.93 5.82 2.60
N GLY A 32 9.86 5.49 1.32
CA GLY A 32 11.06 5.50 0.49
C GLY A 32 10.81 5.88 -0.95
N SER A 33 11.88 6.20 -1.65
CA SER A 33 11.89 6.50 -3.08
C SER A 33 12.27 5.30 -3.96
N ALA A 34 12.88 4.26 -3.37
CA ALA A 34 13.41 3.13 -4.11
C ALA A 34 12.36 2.08 -4.46
N ASP A 35 12.37 1.64 -5.71
CA ASP A 35 11.79 0.35 -6.10
C ASP A 35 12.82 -0.77 -5.89
N TRP A 36 12.36 -2.02 -5.78
CA TRP A 36 13.23 -3.20 -5.74
C TRP A 36 13.73 -3.56 -7.14
N MET A 37 14.42 -2.63 -7.78
CA MET A 37 14.97 -2.81 -9.11
C MET A 37 16.48 -2.52 -9.10
N THR A 38 17.20 -3.18 -9.98
CA THR A 38 18.67 -3.02 -10.10
C THR A 38 19.10 -1.57 -10.24
N ARG A 39 18.37 -0.76 -11.02
CA ARG A 39 18.69 0.67 -11.21
C ARG A 39 18.58 1.47 -9.92
N SER A 40 17.59 1.18 -9.06
CA SER A 40 17.39 1.87 -7.79
C SER A 40 18.43 1.46 -6.75
N THR A 41 18.86 0.20 -6.75
CA THR A 41 19.78 -0.34 -5.76
C THR A 41 21.26 -0.14 -6.10
N LEU A 42 21.61 -0.02 -7.39
CA LEU A 42 23.01 0.03 -7.86
C LEU A 42 23.38 1.33 -8.59
N ARG A 43 22.43 2.08 -9.14
CA ARG A 43 22.73 3.19 -10.05
C ARG A 43 22.10 4.52 -9.65
N ARG A 44 21.32 4.58 -8.59
CA ARG A 44 20.65 5.79 -8.08
C ARG A 44 20.95 6.01 -6.61
N VAL A 45 20.85 7.27 -6.20
CA VAL A 45 20.79 7.64 -4.79
C VAL A 45 19.31 7.64 -4.39
N GLU A 46 18.96 6.78 -3.44
CA GLU A 46 17.60 6.61 -2.95
C GLU A 46 17.52 6.92 -1.46
N ILE A 47 16.35 7.31 -1.00
CA ILE A 47 16.12 7.70 0.39
C ILE A 47 15.04 6.80 1.00
N ALA A 48 15.30 6.36 2.23
CA ALA A 48 14.29 5.77 3.10
C ALA A 48 14.22 6.59 4.39
N ALA A 49 13.07 7.15 4.69
CA ALA A 49 12.85 7.98 5.86
C ALA A 49 12.01 7.24 6.90
N PRO A 50 12.45 7.19 8.17
CA PRO A 50 11.65 6.61 9.24
C PRO A 50 10.45 7.51 9.56
N VAL A 51 9.31 6.87 9.85
CA VAL A 51 8.10 7.55 10.31
C VAL A 51 7.84 7.14 11.75
N THR A 52 7.95 8.08 12.66
CA THR A 52 7.91 7.84 14.12
C THR A 52 6.66 8.40 14.80
N ALA A 53 6.01 9.42 14.23
CA ALA A 53 4.80 9.99 14.78
C ALA A 53 3.63 8.98 14.79
N PRO A 54 2.99 8.71 15.94
CA PRO A 54 1.94 7.68 16.05
C PRO A 54 0.79 7.87 15.06
N ALA A 55 0.33 9.09 14.84
CA ALA A 55 -0.75 9.39 13.89
C ALA A 55 -0.37 9.04 12.43
N LEU A 56 0.89 9.30 12.04
CA LEU A 56 1.39 8.97 10.71
C LEU A 56 1.63 7.46 10.55
N LYS A 57 2.11 6.79 11.59
CA LYS A 57 2.23 5.32 11.61
C LYS A 57 0.85 4.66 11.43
N ALA A 58 -0.17 5.13 12.13
CA ALA A 58 -1.53 4.65 11.98
C ALA A 58 -2.07 4.86 10.55
N ARG A 59 -1.78 6.01 9.94
CA ARG A 59 -2.16 6.30 8.56
C ARG A 59 -1.46 5.37 7.56
N LEU A 60 -0.17 5.11 7.72
CA LEU A 60 0.56 4.18 6.87
C LEU A 60 0.04 2.75 7.01
N GLN A 61 -0.27 2.32 8.23
CA GLN A 61 -0.89 1.02 8.47
C GLN A 61 -2.24 0.90 7.79
N HIS A 62 -3.08 1.92 7.88
CA HIS A 62 -4.38 1.97 7.20
C HIS A 62 -4.23 1.83 5.67
N ILE A 63 -3.30 2.56 5.07
CA ILE A 63 -3.01 2.47 3.62
C ILE A 63 -2.60 1.03 3.26
N PHE A 64 -1.68 0.47 4.00
CA PHE A 64 -1.19 -0.89 3.77
C PHE A 64 -2.30 -1.94 3.91
N ASP A 65 -3.08 -1.88 4.99
CA ASP A 65 -4.17 -2.82 5.25
C ASP A 65 -5.27 -2.71 4.19
N THR A 66 -5.57 -1.50 3.73
CA THR A 66 -6.55 -1.27 2.65
C THR A 66 -6.09 -1.89 1.34
N MET A 67 -4.81 -1.74 0.99
CA MET A 67 -4.24 -2.39 -0.19
C MET A 67 -4.28 -3.92 -0.08
N LEU A 68 -3.94 -4.47 1.09
CA LEU A 68 -4.03 -5.92 1.33
C LEU A 68 -5.45 -6.47 1.26
N ALA A 69 -6.43 -5.67 1.64
CA ALA A 69 -7.85 -6.05 1.61
C ALA A 69 -8.50 -5.93 0.23
N ASP A 70 -7.83 -5.30 -0.74
CA ASP A 70 -8.38 -5.17 -2.11
C ASP A 70 -8.76 -6.53 -2.69
N ASN A 71 -10.00 -6.62 -3.16
CA ASN A 71 -10.55 -7.82 -3.80
C ASN A 71 -11.23 -7.52 -5.15
N CYS A 72 -11.18 -6.27 -5.60
CA CYS A 72 -11.70 -5.86 -6.89
C CYS A 72 -10.63 -5.91 -7.99
N ASN A 73 -9.41 -5.48 -7.66
CA ASN A 73 -8.31 -5.32 -8.60
C ASN A 73 -7.08 -6.17 -8.24
N ALA A 74 -7.05 -6.78 -7.06
CA ALA A 74 -5.92 -7.57 -6.59
C ALA A 74 -5.83 -8.93 -7.27
N ARG A 75 -4.60 -9.34 -7.55
CA ARG A 75 -4.22 -10.66 -8.03
C ARG A 75 -3.19 -11.26 -7.10
N VAL A 76 -3.36 -12.52 -6.76
CA VAL A 76 -2.44 -13.25 -5.87
C VAL A 76 -1.51 -14.10 -6.71
N GLN A 77 -0.20 -13.96 -6.47
CA GLN A 77 0.80 -14.80 -7.11
C GLN A 77 0.74 -16.22 -6.55
N GLN A 78 0.75 -17.18 -7.44
CA GLN A 78 0.79 -18.61 -7.11
C GLN A 78 2.24 -19.12 -7.07
N PRO A 79 2.51 -20.28 -6.45
CA PRO A 79 3.86 -20.85 -6.39
C PRO A 79 4.52 -21.12 -7.76
N ASP A 80 3.73 -21.31 -8.80
CA ASP A 80 4.20 -21.49 -10.18
C ASP A 80 4.50 -20.18 -10.92
N GLY A 81 4.32 -19.02 -10.24
CA GLY A 81 4.51 -17.69 -10.81
C GLY A 81 3.29 -17.11 -11.53
N SER A 82 2.21 -17.89 -11.68
CA SER A 82 0.95 -17.37 -12.23
C SER A 82 0.22 -16.48 -11.23
N TYR A 83 -0.76 -15.70 -11.72
CA TYR A 83 -1.58 -14.80 -10.89
C TYR A 83 -3.04 -15.18 -11.00
N VAL A 84 -3.72 -15.26 -9.86
CA VAL A 84 -5.16 -15.48 -9.77
C VAL A 84 -5.82 -14.21 -9.25
N ARG A 85 -6.84 -13.72 -9.98
CA ARG A 85 -7.61 -12.56 -9.57
C ARG A 85 -8.44 -12.89 -8.33
N ARG A 86 -8.40 -12.03 -7.32
CA ARG A 86 -9.38 -12.08 -6.24
C ARG A 86 -10.75 -11.69 -6.78
N MET A 87 -11.77 -12.34 -6.25
CA MET A 87 -13.17 -12.00 -6.58
C MET A 87 -13.80 -11.33 -5.36
N PRO A 88 -14.48 -10.19 -5.54
CA PRO A 88 -15.21 -9.57 -4.46
C PRO A 88 -16.31 -10.50 -3.95
N GLY A 89 -16.39 -10.65 -2.63
CA GLY A 89 -17.50 -11.31 -1.95
C GLY A 89 -18.64 -10.32 -1.66
N ALA A 90 -19.27 -10.48 -0.49
CA ALA A 90 -20.32 -9.56 -0.04
C ALA A 90 -19.79 -8.11 0.17
N ASP A 91 -18.52 -8.00 0.59
CA ASP A 91 -17.84 -6.71 0.83
C ASP A 91 -16.76 -6.48 -0.25
N ALA A 92 -17.08 -5.65 -1.22
CA ALA A 92 -16.13 -5.24 -2.26
C ALA A 92 -15.21 -4.13 -1.74
N VAL A 93 -13.89 -4.35 -1.82
CA VAL A 93 -12.87 -3.37 -1.48
C VAL A 93 -12.02 -3.06 -2.72
N ASP A 94 -12.20 -1.85 -3.25
CA ASP A 94 -11.32 -1.24 -4.26
C ASP A 94 -10.47 -0.18 -3.56
N CYS A 95 -9.20 -0.47 -3.32
CA CYS A 95 -8.34 0.40 -2.52
C CYS A 95 -8.15 1.78 -3.16
N GLN A 96 -8.04 1.86 -4.48
CA GLN A 96 -7.86 3.14 -5.17
C GLN A 96 -9.12 4.01 -5.10
N ALA A 97 -10.30 3.42 -5.24
CA ALA A 97 -11.57 4.14 -5.09
C ALA A 97 -11.75 4.62 -3.65
N GLN A 98 -11.41 3.79 -2.67
CA GLN A 98 -11.48 4.16 -1.25
C GLN A 98 -10.52 5.31 -0.93
N PHE A 99 -9.28 5.27 -1.38
CA PHE A 99 -8.32 6.36 -1.14
C PHE A 99 -8.73 7.67 -1.81
N TYR A 100 -9.31 7.59 -3.00
CA TYR A 100 -9.86 8.77 -3.67
C TYR A 100 -10.99 9.41 -2.84
N GLU A 101 -11.93 8.60 -2.36
CA GLU A 101 -13.05 9.08 -1.54
C GLU A 101 -12.56 9.70 -0.22
N GLU A 102 -11.64 9.04 0.48
CA GLU A 102 -11.04 9.56 1.71
C GLU A 102 -10.36 10.92 1.49
N ALA A 103 -9.59 11.05 0.40
CA ALA A 103 -8.93 12.30 0.04
C ALA A 103 -9.94 13.41 -0.32
N TYR A 104 -11.01 13.06 -1.03
CA TYR A 104 -12.07 13.99 -1.37
C TYR A 104 -12.78 14.51 -0.12
N GLN A 105 -13.18 13.62 0.79
CA GLN A 105 -13.85 13.98 2.04
C GLN A 105 -12.96 14.85 2.93
N ALA A 106 -11.67 14.54 3.03
CA ALA A 106 -10.73 15.35 3.80
C ALA A 106 -10.62 16.79 3.25
N ASN A 107 -10.65 16.98 1.94
CA ASN A 107 -10.61 18.31 1.30
C ASN A 107 -11.91 19.09 1.47
N VAL A 108 -13.06 18.43 1.35
CA VAL A 108 -14.38 19.07 1.57
C VAL A 108 -14.49 19.61 3.00
N HIS A 109 -14.08 18.82 4.00
CA HIS A 109 -14.10 19.26 5.41
C HIS A 109 -13.10 20.38 5.71
N SER A 110 -11.96 20.41 5.00
CA SER A 110 -10.98 21.50 5.13
C SER A 110 -11.46 22.83 4.54
N SER A 111 -12.29 22.78 3.51
CA SER A 111 -12.82 23.98 2.84
C SER A 111 -13.96 24.65 3.59
N LEU A 112 -14.51 23.99 4.61
CA LEU A 112 -15.61 24.50 5.45
C LEU A 112 -15.13 25.17 6.75
N LYS A 113 -13.83 25.24 6.96
CA LYS A 113 -13.17 25.96 8.06
C LYS A 113 -12.53 27.24 7.57
#